data_17614bb6878278f8d30aad37fb178255
#
_entry.id   17614bb6878278f8d30aad37fb178255
#
_cell.length_a   1.000
_cell.length_b   1.000
_cell.length_c   1.000
_cell.angle_alpha   90.00
_cell.angle_beta   90.00
_cell.angle_gamma   90.00
#
_symmetry.space_group_name_H-M   'P 1'
#
loop_
_entity.id
_entity.type
_entity.pdbx_description
1 polymer ?
#
loop_
_entity_poly.entity_id
_entity_poly.type
_entity_poly.pdbx_seq_one_letter_code
_entity_poly.pdbx_strand_id
1 'polypeptide(L)' 'MQSMTGYRFLDGMGDVVADGEFADHATALAWASDDAERDEDIQRAEFLGPDGDWRWAGPLQDG' A
#
# COMPACT_ATOMS: atom_id res chain seq x y z
N MET A 1 14.26 15.76 9.21
CA MET A 1 13.05 15.79 8.42
C MET A 1 12.70 14.41 7.96
N GLN A 2 11.46 14.04 8.15
CA GLN A 2 11.01 12.72 7.77
C GLN A 2 10.56 12.71 6.33
N SER A 3 11.04 11.76 5.55
CA SER A 3 10.58 11.66 4.18
C SER A 3 9.53 10.54 4.10
N MET A 4 8.55 10.78 3.25
CA MET A 4 7.46 9.85 3.05
C MET A 4 7.65 9.14 1.73
N THR A 5 7.17 7.91 1.68
CA THR A 5 7.23 7.11 0.47
C THR A 5 5.83 6.96 -0.09
N GLY A 6 5.71 7.11 -1.39
CA GLY A 6 4.42 6.88 -2.05
C GLY A 6 4.08 5.41 -2.10
N TYR A 7 2.82 5.09 -1.81
CA TYR A 7 2.33 3.73 -1.87
C TYR A 7 1.05 3.70 -2.66
N ARG A 8 0.80 2.58 -3.30
CA ARG A 8 -0.48 2.33 -3.95
C ARG A 8 -0.94 0.92 -3.58
N PHE A 9 -2.24 0.77 -3.48
CA PHE A 9 -2.84 -0.49 -3.05
C PHE A 9 -3.73 -1.01 -4.15
N LEU A 10 -3.59 -2.28 -4.45
CA LEU A 10 -4.23 -2.90 -5.59
C LEU A 10 -5.14 -4.02 -5.13
N ASP A 11 -6.19 -4.25 -5.90
CA ASP A 11 -7.11 -5.35 -5.63
C ASP A 11 -6.59 -6.62 -6.28
N GLY A 12 -7.40 -7.68 -6.23
CA GLY A 12 -7.00 -8.96 -6.78
C GLY A 12 -6.89 -8.96 -8.30
N MET A 13 -7.42 -7.95 -8.95
CA MET A 13 -7.37 -7.83 -10.40
C MET A 13 -6.21 -6.95 -10.87
N GLY A 14 -5.47 -6.36 -9.94
CA GLY A 14 -4.36 -5.51 -10.30
C GLY A 14 -4.69 -4.05 -10.49
N ASP A 15 -5.90 -3.65 -10.15
CA ASP A 15 -6.30 -2.25 -10.25
C ASP A 15 -5.97 -1.50 -8.98
N VAL A 16 -5.49 -0.26 -9.15
CA VAL A 16 -5.19 0.58 -8.01
C VAL A 16 -6.52 1.09 -7.43
N VAL A 17 -6.78 0.73 -6.18
CA VAL A 17 -8.01 1.12 -5.50
C VAL A 17 -7.79 2.15 -4.41
N ALA A 18 -6.54 2.37 -4.03
CA ALA A 18 -6.20 3.38 -3.04
C ALA A 18 -4.74 3.76 -3.19
N ASP A 19 -4.37 4.93 -2.67
CA ASP A 19 -2.98 5.33 -2.64
C ASP A 19 -2.77 6.32 -1.51
N GLY A 20 -1.52 6.58 -1.18
CA GLY A 20 -1.18 7.51 -0.13
C GLY A 20 0.32 7.52 0.12
N GLU A 21 0.74 8.33 1.09
CA GLU A 21 2.14 8.41 1.46
C GLU A 21 2.29 8.00 2.92
N PHE A 22 3.31 7.21 3.19
CA PHE A 22 3.54 6.68 4.53
C PHE A 22 5.04 6.68 4.83
N ALA A 23 5.36 6.65 6.11
CA ALA A 23 6.76 6.72 6.53
C ALA A 23 7.51 5.44 6.20
N ASP A 24 6.84 4.29 6.31
CA ASP A 24 7.48 3.01 6.05
C ASP A 24 6.45 1.97 5.64
N HIS A 25 6.95 0.79 5.29
CA HIS A 25 6.09 -0.30 4.82
C HIS A 25 5.10 -0.74 5.89
N ALA A 26 5.57 -0.83 7.13
CA ALA A 26 4.73 -1.32 8.21
C ALA A 26 3.52 -0.41 8.41
N THR A 27 3.75 0.90 8.35
CA THR A 27 2.67 1.87 8.50
C THR A 27 1.67 1.76 7.35
N ALA A 28 2.19 1.63 6.12
CA ALA A 28 1.32 1.54 4.95
C ALA A 28 0.49 0.26 4.98
N LEU A 29 1.11 -0.87 5.32
CA LEU A 29 0.40 -2.14 5.34
C LEU A 29 -0.62 -2.18 6.47
N ALA A 30 -0.29 -1.59 7.61
CA ALA A 30 -1.22 -1.51 8.72
C ALA A 30 -2.44 -0.68 8.36
N TRP A 31 -2.21 0.44 7.67
CA TRP A 31 -3.32 1.27 7.23
C TRP A 31 -4.24 0.50 6.28
N ALA A 32 -3.66 -0.22 5.35
CA ALA A 32 -4.45 -0.96 4.36
C ALA A 32 -5.21 -2.12 4.98
N SER A 33 -4.61 -2.75 6.01
CA SER A 33 -5.23 -3.91 6.64
C SER A 33 -6.30 -3.55 7.66
N ASP A 34 -6.23 -2.34 8.19
CA ASP A 34 -7.01 -1.97 9.37
C ASP A 34 -8.33 -1.32 9.05
N ASP A 35 -8.67 -1.14 7.81
CA ASP A 35 -9.89 -0.41 7.47
C ASP A 35 -11.02 -1.38 7.18
N ALA A 36 -11.77 -1.71 8.21
CA ALA A 36 -12.87 -2.65 8.09
C ALA A 36 -14.07 -2.07 7.34
N GLU A 37 -14.11 -0.74 7.17
CA GLU A 37 -15.21 -0.10 6.48
C GLU A 37 -14.95 0.11 5.00
N ARG A 38 -13.78 -0.29 4.54
CA ARG A 38 -13.39 -0.08 3.16
C ARG A 38 -14.09 -1.11 2.27
N ASP A 39 -14.66 -0.63 1.19
CA ASP A 39 -15.32 -1.51 0.24
C ASP A 39 -14.32 -2.23 -0.66
N GLU A 40 -13.17 -1.65 -0.84
CA GLU A 40 -12.16 -2.23 -1.73
C GLU A 40 -11.47 -3.39 -1.04
N ASP A 41 -11.23 -4.44 -1.82
CA ASP A 41 -10.53 -5.63 -1.34
C ASP A 41 -9.07 -5.52 -1.69
N ILE A 42 -8.31 -4.86 -0.86
CA ILE A 42 -6.89 -4.64 -1.12
C ILE A 42 -6.13 -5.95 -0.93
N GLN A 43 -5.48 -6.39 -2.00
CA GLN A 43 -4.77 -7.66 -2.00
C GLN A 43 -3.26 -7.48 -1.86
N ARG A 44 -2.73 -6.36 -2.34
CA ARG A 44 -1.30 -6.14 -2.26
C ARG A 44 -0.99 -4.66 -2.27
N ALA A 45 0.24 -4.33 -1.90
CA ALA A 45 0.70 -2.97 -1.86
C ALA A 45 1.99 -2.86 -2.66
N GLU A 46 2.19 -1.71 -3.28
CA GLU A 46 3.43 -1.37 -3.98
C GLU A 46 3.91 -0.02 -3.50
N PHE A 47 5.23 0.18 -3.56
CA PHE A 47 5.81 1.45 -3.16
C PHE A 47 6.59 2.03 -4.32
N LEU A 48 6.69 3.36 -4.34
CA LEU A 48 7.42 4.06 -5.37
C LEU A 48 8.90 4.03 -5.04
N GLY A 49 9.68 3.40 -5.88
CA GLY A 49 11.12 3.30 -5.68
C GLY A 49 11.83 4.61 -6.03
N PRO A 50 13.13 4.69 -5.72
CA PRO A 50 13.89 5.92 -5.94
C PRO A 50 14.03 6.29 -7.42
N ASP A 51 13.88 5.33 -8.30
CA ASP A 51 13.97 5.58 -9.73
C ASP A 51 12.63 5.90 -10.36
N GLY A 52 11.59 6.02 -9.56
CA GLY A 52 10.27 6.31 -10.06
C GLY A 52 9.48 5.10 -10.49
N ASP A 53 9.95 3.90 -10.18
CA ASP A 53 9.25 2.68 -10.54
C ASP A 53 8.52 2.11 -9.32
N TRP A 54 7.42 1.42 -9.57
CA TRP A 54 6.65 0.80 -8.51
C TRP A 54 7.21 -0.57 -8.20
N ARG A 55 7.39 -0.84 -6.92
CA ARG A 55 7.97 -2.10 -6.45
C ARG A 55 7.04 -2.73 -5.44
N TRP A 56 7.09 -4.04 -5.36
CA TRP A 56 6.23 -4.80 -4.47
C TRP A 56 6.62 -4.55 -3.02
N ALA A 57 5.66 -4.12 -2.22
CA ALA A 57 5.90 -3.82 -0.81
C ALA A 57 5.55 -4.99 0.11
N GLY A 58 4.87 -6.00 -0.43
CA GLY A 58 4.53 -7.18 0.33
C GLY A 58 3.04 -7.47 0.31
N PRO A 59 2.65 -8.70 0.65
CA PRO A 59 1.24 -9.04 0.74
C PRO A 59 0.66 -8.45 2.01
N LEU A 60 -0.65 -8.21 1.99
CA LEU A 60 -1.32 -7.75 3.18
C LEU A 60 -1.50 -8.91 4.14
N GLN A 61 -1.42 -8.58 5.41
CA GLN A 61 -1.63 -9.58 6.45
C GLN A 61 -3.11 -9.86 6.59
N ASP A 62 -3.43 -11.10 6.69
CA ASP A 62 -4.81 -11.50 6.89
C ASP A 62 -5.13 -11.73 8.34
N GLY A 63 -4.62 -10.99 9.15
CA GLY A 63 -4.97 -11.02 10.56
C GLY A 63 -4.46 -12.16 11.36
#